data_eae5a8680cbebfdc008ba789b0ff380d
#
_entry.id   eae5a8680cbebfdc008ba789b0ff380d
#
_cell.length_a   1.000
_cell.length_b   1.000
_cell.length_c   1.000
_cell.angle_alpha   90.00
_cell.angle_beta   90.00
_cell.angle_gamma   90.00
#
_symmetry.space_group_name_H-M   'P 1'
#
loop_
_entity.id
_entity.type
_entity.pdbx_description
1 polymer ?
#
loop_
_entity_poly.entity_id
_entity_poly.type
_entity_poly.pdbx_seq_one_letter_code
_entity_poly.pdbx_strand_id
1 'polypeptide(L)'
;MKNNKVEIFFPGWTKKSVTFTIDDGNIKFDTKFLGILKPRGILGTFNLCEPNRATPDEYRELYEGYEIANHCKHHPLLFDEGQPFIVCDDEFDRLNSREYTEDDPVVYKTEVPGLYKIHNIPSRIKPDGWFSITDRENYYRFACETREALEGIFGKGSVKSFVWPYREQNNEALFDSLVNAGYNSIRKTGALGSSTEFDLPEDRMHWSYNAVAKTLLSTMEEYENFDDDGNLKFFCFGVHSYDFERDEKWDDLAEFAKKYGNRPEDYYYATVSDIFEYEDAVKALEITDTEVINNSDKTLYLKINGERIKLRENSSFAF
;
A
#
# COMPACT_ATOMS: atom_id res chain seq x y z
N MET A 1 -37.85 -21.70 10.36
CA MET A 1 -36.49 -21.34 10.79
C MET A 1 -36.47 -19.84 10.98
N LYS A 2 -36.03 -19.31 12.13
CA LYS A 2 -35.81 -17.87 12.27
C LYS A 2 -34.60 -17.54 11.38
N ASN A 3 -34.77 -16.71 10.38
CA ASN A 3 -33.61 -16.17 9.63
C ASN A 3 -32.89 -15.19 10.56
N ASN A 4 -31.85 -15.64 11.24
CA ASN A 4 -31.03 -14.79 12.06
C ASN A 4 -30.27 -13.82 11.14
N LYS A 5 -30.44 -12.52 11.38
CA LYS A 5 -29.75 -11.48 10.61
C LYS A 5 -28.42 -11.15 11.29
N VAL A 6 -27.30 -11.44 10.62
CA VAL A 6 -25.97 -11.08 11.06
C VAL A 6 -25.45 -9.95 10.18
N GLU A 7 -25.07 -8.84 10.79
CA GLU A 7 -24.45 -7.69 10.12
C GLU A 7 -23.03 -7.54 10.69
N ILE A 8 -22.05 -7.27 9.83
CA ILE A 8 -20.65 -7.17 10.17
C ILE A 8 -20.23 -5.69 10.19
N PHE A 9 -19.40 -5.32 11.16
CA PHE A 9 -18.86 -3.96 11.30
C PHE A 9 -17.36 -4.01 11.55
N PHE A 10 -16.66 -2.97 11.24
CA PHE A 10 -15.32 -2.73 11.76
C PHE A 10 -15.33 -2.43 13.27
N PRO A 11 -14.16 -2.50 13.95
CA PRO A 11 -14.00 -1.95 15.29
C PRO A 11 -14.58 -0.52 15.38
N GLY A 12 -15.25 -0.20 16.49
CA GLY A 12 -15.98 1.07 16.61
C GLY A 12 -17.43 1.04 16.11
N TRP A 13 -17.88 -0.04 15.48
CA TRP A 13 -19.23 -0.19 14.92
C TRP A 13 -19.49 0.59 13.65
N THR A 14 -18.46 0.89 12.92
CA THR A 14 -18.53 1.56 11.61
C THR A 14 -18.45 0.56 10.46
N LYS A 15 -18.96 0.94 9.30
CA LYS A 15 -18.86 0.20 8.04
C LYS A 15 -17.73 0.70 7.17
N LYS A 16 -17.16 1.85 7.49
CA LYS A 16 -16.22 2.56 6.65
C LYS A 16 -14.84 2.58 7.30
N SER A 17 -13.81 2.20 6.55
CA SER A 17 -12.41 2.34 6.96
C SER A 17 -11.71 3.46 6.19
N VAL A 18 -10.74 4.10 6.83
CA VAL A 18 -9.90 5.14 6.22
C VAL A 18 -8.45 4.84 6.52
N THR A 19 -7.64 4.78 5.48
CA THR A 19 -6.20 4.54 5.56
C THR A 19 -5.43 5.30 4.47
N PHE A 20 -4.12 5.19 4.48
CA PHE A 20 -3.25 5.69 3.43
C PHE A 20 -2.10 4.72 3.13
N THR A 21 -1.46 4.92 1.97
CA THR A 21 -0.27 4.19 1.54
C THR A 21 0.70 5.18 0.90
N ILE A 22 1.84 5.47 1.55
CA ILE A 22 2.80 6.52 1.18
C ILE A 22 4.11 5.90 0.73
N ASP A 23 4.56 6.26 -0.47
CA ASP A 23 5.72 5.68 -1.13
C ASP A 23 7.03 6.44 -0.83
N ASP A 24 8.17 5.76 -1.06
CA ASP A 24 9.56 6.22 -1.08
C ASP A 24 10.25 6.46 0.26
N GLY A 25 9.54 6.70 1.35
CA GLY A 25 10.16 6.99 2.64
C GLY A 25 10.95 8.30 2.65
N ASN A 26 10.35 9.39 2.20
CA ASN A 26 10.99 10.70 2.23
C ASN A 26 10.86 11.34 3.62
N ILE A 27 11.86 11.16 4.47
CA ILE A 27 11.87 11.57 5.90
C ILE A 27 11.36 13.01 6.10
N LYS A 28 11.83 13.97 5.28
CA LYS A 28 11.44 15.38 5.41
C LYS A 28 9.94 15.58 5.22
N PHE A 29 9.42 15.02 4.15
CA PHE A 29 8.01 15.20 3.80
C PHE A 29 7.10 14.27 4.60
N ASP A 30 7.57 13.06 4.96
CA ASP A 30 6.85 12.13 5.83
C ASP A 30 6.69 12.73 7.24
N THR A 31 7.71 13.42 7.76
CA THR A 31 7.61 14.16 9.04
C THR A 31 6.52 15.23 8.99
N LYS A 32 6.46 16.02 7.90
CA LYS A 32 5.42 17.06 7.73
C LYS A 32 4.04 16.42 7.58
N PHE A 33 3.93 15.34 6.80
CA PHE A 33 2.71 14.58 6.58
C PHE A 33 2.16 14.00 7.89
N LEU A 34 3.00 13.33 8.66
CA LEU A 34 2.64 12.78 9.97
C LEU A 34 2.30 13.87 10.99
N GLY A 35 2.95 15.03 10.92
CA GLY A 35 2.60 16.19 11.75
C GLY A 35 1.15 16.65 11.57
N ILE A 36 0.54 16.38 10.42
CA ILE A 36 -0.87 16.69 10.11
C ILE A 36 -1.79 15.55 10.51
N LEU A 37 -1.46 14.29 10.20
CA LEU A 37 -2.36 13.15 10.34
C LEU A 37 -2.31 12.49 11.73
N LYS A 38 -1.12 12.36 12.34
CA LYS A 38 -0.94 11.69 13.64
C LYS A 38 -1.81 12.32 14.76
N PRO A 39 -1.92 13.66 14.88
CA PRO A 39 -2.80 14.29 15.88
C PRO A 39 -4.30 14.06 15.63
N ARG A 40 -4.64 13.54 14.46
CA ARG A 40 -6.02 13.24 14.04
C ARG A 40 -6.37 11.75 14.06
N GLY A 41 -5.44 10.92 14.56
CA GLY A 41 -5.66 9.49 14.70
C GLY A 41 -5.78 8.72 13.38
N ILE A 42 -5.37 9.32 12.25
CA ILE A 42 -5.40 8.67 10.95
C ILE A 42 -4.15 7.80 10.80
N LEU A 43 -4.36 6.51 10.58
CA LEU A 43 -3.31 5.51 10.42
C LEU A 43 -3.17 5.08 8.96
N GLY A 44 -2.03 4.47 8.64
CA GLY A 44 -1.76 3.95 7.30
C GLY A 44 -0.42 3.26 7.20
N THR A 45 0.04 3.09 5.96
CA THR A 45 1.20 2.30 5.60
C THR A 45 2.24 3.17 4.89
N PHE A 46 3.50 3.06 5.30
CA PHE A 46 4.64 3.67 4.61
C PHE A 46 5.40 2.60 3.85
N ASN A 47 5.54 2.80 2.56
CA ASN A 47 6.18 1.89 1.64
C ASN A 47 7.63 2.34 1.45
N LEU A 48 8.53 1.74 2.21
CA LEU A 48 9.90 2.20 2.28
C LEU A 48 10.78 1.46 1.27
N CYS A 49 11.64 2.22 0.61
CA CYS A 49 12.75 1.71 -0.16
C CYS A 49 13.91 1.32 0.79
N GLU A 50 15.14 1.59 0.43
CA GLU A 50 16.29 1.31 1.28
C GLU A 50 16.33 2.27 2.48
N PRO A 51 16.40 1.76 3.74
CA PRO A 51 16.41 2.60 4.94
C PRO A 51 17.83 3.15 5.21
N ASN A 52 18.32 4.05 4.35
CA ASN A 52 19.67 4.61 4.40
C ASN A 52 19.72 6.13 4.60
N ARG A 53 18.57 6.78 4.88
CA ARG A 53 18.44 8.24 4.99
C ARG A 53 18.40 8.75 6.42
N ALA A 54 18.30 7.85 7.39
CA ALA A 54 18.27 8.16 8.81
C ALA A 54 18.82 6.96 9.61
N THR A 55 19.03 7.15 10.91
CA THR A 55 19.40 6.05 11.80
C THR A 55 18.22 5.11 12.05
N PRO A 56 18.46 3.85 12.47
CA PRO A 56 17.37 2.94 12.85
C PRO A 56 16.45 3.49 13.95
N ASP A 57 16.96 4.26 14.89
CA ASP A 57 16.16 4.85 15.95
C ASP A 57 15.26 5.97 15.43
N GLU A 58 15.77 6.83 14.54
CA GLU A 58 14.97 7.88 13.88
C GLU A 58 13.86 7.27 13.02
N TYR A 59 14.12 6.17 12.32
CA TYR A 59 13.08 5.45 11.57
C TYR A 59 12.01 4.91 12.51
N ARG A 60 12.39 4.25 13.61
CA ARG A 60 11.43 3.72 14.60
C ARG A 60 10.57 4.80 15.21
N GLU A 61 11.18 5.95 15.59
CA GLU A 61 10.47 7.07 16.20
C GLU A 61 9.48 7.72 15.19
N LEU A 62 9.93 7.95 13.94
CA LEU A 62 9.11 8.61 12.93
C LEU A 62 7.87 7.79 12.59
N TYR A 63 8.04 6.50 12.37
CA TYR A 63 6.97 5.63 11.89
C TYR A 63 6.30 4.80 13.01
N GLU A 64 6.50 5.16 14.27
CA GLU A 64 5.87 4.49 15.40
C GLU A 64 4.34 4.45 15.29
N GLY A 65 3.76 3.24 15.31
CA GLY A 65 2.31 3.00 15.21
C GLY A 65 1.79 2.92 13.77
N TYR A 66 2.67 3.01 12.77
CA TYR A 66 2.34 2.85 11.35
C TYR A 66 2.87 1.53 10.80
N GLU A 67 2.20 1.00 9.78
CA GLU A 67 2.70 -0.16 9.05
C GLU A 67 3.85 0.25 8.14
N ILE A 68 4.83 -0.66 8.00
CA ILE A 68 5.91 -0.55 7.04
C ILE A 68 5.74 -1.64 5.97
N ALA A 69 5.72 -1.23 4.71
CA ALA A 69 5.72 -2.11 3.55
C ALA A 69 7.03 -1.99 2.77
N ASN A 70 7.34 -3.03 2.01
CA ASN A 70 8.52 -3.05 1.14
C ASN A 70 8.21 -2.39 -0.21
N HIS A 71 9.01 -1.37 -0.57
CA HIS A 71 8.92 -0.67 -1.85
C HIS A 71 10.15 -0.89 -2.74
N CYS A 72 10.83 -1.99 -2.57
CA CYS A 72 11.99 -2.44 -3.34
C CYS A 72 13.25 -1.57 -3.16
N LYS A 73 14.39 -2.24 -3.00
CA LYS A 73 15.69 -1.59 -2.87
C LYS A 73 16.04 -0.79 -4.14
N HIS A 74 16.56 0.42 -3.94
CA HIS A 74 16.92 1.36 -5.01
C HIS A 74 15.76 1.82 -5.92
N HIS A 75 14.52 1.45 -5.61
CA HIS A 75 13.34 1.83 -6.40
C HIS A 75 13.53 1.58 -7.92
N PRO A 76 13.92 0.39 -8.38
CA PRO A 76 14.11 0.15 -9.80
C PRO A 76 12.78 -0.10 -10.50
N LEU A 77 12.69 0.20 -11.79
CA LEU A 77 11.68 -0.42 -12.63
C LEU A 77 12.03 -1.91 -12.73
N LEU A 78 11.16 -2.75 -12.21
CA LEU A 78 11.27 -4.20 -12.34
C LEU A 78 10.86 -4.57 -13.76
N PHE A 79 11.79 -5.15 -14.49
CA PHE A 79 11.75 -5.19 -15.94
C PHE A 79 11.24 -6.53 -16.46
N ASP A 80 10.39 -6.54 -17.49
CA ASP A 80 9.90 -7.75 -18.13
C ASP A 80 10.59 -8.01 -19.49
N GLU A 81 10.93 -9.26 -19.78
CA GLU A 81 11.46 -9.66 -21.09
C GLU A 81 10.48 -9.23 -22.19
N GLY A 82 11.00 -8.51 -23.20
CA GLY A 82 10.18 -7.99 -24.30
C GLY A 82 9.84 -6.50 -24.17
N GLN A 83 10.20 -5.84 -23.11
CA GLN A 83 10.15 -4.37 -23.07
C GLN A 83 11.36 -3.76 -23.80
N PRO A 84 11.22 -2.55 -24.39
CA PRO A 84 12.24 -1.94 -25.26
C PRO A 84 13.56 -1.57 -24.58
N PHE A 85 13.77 -1.97 -23.33
CA PHE A 85 14.93 -1.66 -22.51
C PHE A 85 15.70 -2.90 -22.08
N ILE A 86 15.78 -3.93 -22.88
CA ILE A 86 16.63 -5.09 -22.57
C ILE A 86 18.08 -4.64 -22.62
N VAL A 87 18.70 -4.60 -21.46
CA VAL A 87 20.13 -4.29 -21.32
C VAL A 87 20.82 -5.54 -20.81
N CYS A 88 21.38 -6.29 -21.73
CA CYS A 88 22.49 -7.18 -21.40
C CYS A 88 23.79 -6.38 -21.41
N ASP A 89 24.84 -6.92 -20.81
CA ASP A 89 26.16 -6.24 -20.78
C ASP A 89 26.66 -5.90 -22.19
N ASP A 90 26.48 -6.80 -23.15
CA ASP A 90 26.86 -6.58 -24.55
C ASP A 90 26.05 -5.44 -25.21
N GLU A 91 24.80 -5.30 -24.86
CA GLU A 91 23.93 -4.24 -25.38
C GLU A 91 24.22 -2.90 -24.72
N PHE A 92 24.59 -2.89 -23.45
CA PHE A 92 25.09 -1.72 -22.75
C PHE A 92 26.36 -1.17 -23.41
N ASP A 93 27.34 -2.02 -23.71
CA ASP A 93 28.58 -1.62 -24.37
C ASP A 93 28.31 -1.11 -25.79
N ARG A 94 27.42 -1.74 -26.54
CA ARG A 94 26.98 -1.31 -27.85
C ARG A 94 26.26 0.04 -27.80
N LEU A 95 25.41 0.27 -26.83
CA LEU A 95 24.70 1.52 -26.64
C LEU A 95 25.67 2.65 -26.27
N ASN A 96 26.62 2.42 -25.41
CA ASN A 96 27.61 3.44 -25.02
C ASN A 96 28.63 3.77 -26.12
N SER A 97 28.72 2.99 -27.16
CA SER A 97 29.67 3.22 -28.28
C SER A 97 29.11 4.04 -29.44
N ARG A 98 27.82 4.37 -29.44
CA ARG A 98 27.19 5.17 -30.51
C ARG A 98 26.98 6.61 -30.08
N GLU A 99 26.85 7.52 -31.07
CA GLU A 99 26.37 8.86 -30.84
C GLU A 99 24.86 8.86 -30.55
N TYR A 100 24.44 9.55 -29.50
CA TYR A 100 23.06 9.68 -29.08
C TYR A 100 22.52 11.06 -29.39
N THR A 101 21.24 11.13 -29.73
CA THR A 101 20.46 12.35 -29.69
C THR A 101 19.90 12.59 -28.28
N GLU A 102 19.46 13.79 -27.96
CA GLU A 102 18.84 14.10 -26.66
C GLU A 102 17.59 13.24 -26.37
N ASP A 103 16.96 12.69 -27.41
CA ASP A 103 15.76 11.88 -27.31
C ASP A 103 16.04 10.37 -27.17
N ASP A 104 17.30 9.94 -27.35
CA ASP A 104 17.66 8.53 -27.25
C ASP A 104 17.79 8.09 -25.78
N PRO A 105 17.22 6.95 -25.40
CA PRO A 105 17.46 6.39 -24.08
C PRO A 105 18.91 5.96 -23.94
N VAL A 106 19.58 6.45 -22.91
CA VAL A 106 20.95 6.09 -22.58
C VAL A 106 20.98 5.30 -21.28
N VAL A 107 21.58 4.12 -21.32
CA VAL A 107 21.66 3.21 -20.18
C VAL A 107 23.07 3.21 -19.62
N TYR A 108 23.18 3.33 -18.30
CA TYR A 108 24.46 3.34 -17.59
C TYR A 108 24.49 2.21 -16.57
N LYS A 109 25.57 1.45 -16.60
CA LYS A 109 25.88 0.46 -15.58
C LYS A 109 26.21 1.17 -14.26
N THR A 110 25.65 0.68 -13.17
CA THR A 110 25.98 1.17 -11.82
C THR A 110 27.05 0.27 -11.18
N GLU A 111 27.58 0.69 -10.03
CA GLU A 111 28.46 -0.13 -9.21
C GLU A 111 27.71 -1.30 -8.54
N VAL A 112 26.39 -1.26 -8.53
CA VAL A 112 25.55 -2.34 -7.95
C VAL A 112 25.24 -3.35 -9.04
N PRO A 113 25.64 -4.62 -8.90
CA PRO A 113 25.37 -5.64 -9.90
C PRO A 113 23.88 -5.78 -10.23
N GLY A 114 23.54 -5.82 -11.50
CA GLY A 114 22.15 -5.94 -11.99
C GLY A 114 21.31 -4.68 -11.86
N LEU A 115 21.88 -3.56 -11.41
CA LEU A 115 21.18 -2.26 -11.36
C LEU A 115 21.75 -1.32 -12.42
N TYR A 116 20.86 -0.81 -13.26
CA TYR A 116 21.21 0.11 -14.35
C TYR A 116 20.43 1.42 -14.17
N LYS A 117 21.00 2.54 -14.63
CA LYS A 117 20.33 3.82 -14.71
C LYS A 117 20.01 4.16 -16.15
N ILE A 118 18.81 4.67 -16.39
CA ILE A 118 18.36 5.12 -17.70
C ILE A 118 18.16 6.62 -17.68
N HIS A 119 18.63 7.29 -18.73
CA HIS A 119 18.35 8.68 -19.05
C HIS A 119 17.49 8.74 -20.33
N ASN A 120 16.70 9.80 -20.49
CA ASN A 120 15.82 10.01 -21.65
C ASN A 120 14.86 8.85 -21.93
N ILE A 121 13.96 8.58 -21.00
CA ILE A 121 12.98 7.52 -21.12
C ILE A 121 11.81 7.97 -21.98
N PRO A 122 11.26 7.09 -22.84
CA PRO A 122 10.07 7.42 -23.63
C PRO A 122 8.94 7.99 -22.78
N SER A 123 8.25 8.97 -23.30
CA SER A 123 7.25 9.82 -22.61
C SER A 123 6.13 9.08 -21.88
N ARG A 124 5.86 7.82 -22.22
CA ARG A 124 4.88 6.97 -21.56
C ARG A 124 5.30 6.46 -20.17
N ILE A 125 6.59 6.61 -19.82
CA ILE A 125 7.17 6.19 -18.53
C ILE A 125 7.94 7.40 -18.01
N LYS A 126 7.27 8.50 -17.76
CA LYS A 126 8.01 9.70 -17.39
C LYS A 126 8.28 9.82 -15.92
N PRO A 127 9.52 9.76 -15.54
CA PRO A 127 10.03 10.73 -14.59
C PRO A 127 10.89 11.79 -15.28
N ASP A 128 11.00 12.93 -14.67
CA ASP A 128 11.95 13.96 -15.05
C ASP A 128 13.36 13.49 -14.70
N GLY A 129 14.07 12.94 -15.66
CA GLY A 129 15.45 12.57 -15.45
C GLY A 129 15.75 11.06 -15.45
N TRP A 130 16.63 10.65 -14.54
CA TRP A 130 17.15 9.31 -14.44
C TRP A 130 16.24 8.41 -13.62
N PHE A 131 16.02 7.15 -14.06
CA PHE A 131 15.49 6.12 -13.18
C PHE A 131 16.29 4.83 -13.30
N SER A 132 16.14 3.94 -12.31
CA SER A 132 16.84 2.67 -12.27
C SER A 132 15.97 1.57 -12.84
N ILE A 133 16.60 0.63 -13.53
CA ILE A 133 15.99 -0.65 -13.92
C ILE A 133 16.83 -1.79 -13.37
N THR A 134 16.25 -2.97 -13.27
CA THR A 134 16.99 -4.21 -13.00
C THR A 134 16.51 -5.30 -13.93
N ASP A 135 17.38 -6.27 -14.21
CA ASP A 135 17.07 -7.42 -15.01
C ASP A 135 16.31 -8.49 -14.19
N ARG A 136 15.78 -9.48 -14.90
CA ARG A 136 14.97 -10.57 -14.33
C ARG A 136 15.71 -11.38 -13.26
N GLU A 137 17.01 -11.61 -13.42
CA GLU A 137 17.82 -12.40 -12.47
C GLU A 137 17.93 -11.71 -11.11
N ASN A 138 17.82 -10.40 -11.08
CA ASN A 138 17.96 -9.58 -9.88
C ASN A 138 16.62 -9.11 -9.27
N TYR A 139 15.48 -9.34 -9.90
CA TYR A 139 14.17 -8.91 -9.40
C TYR A 139 13.92 -9.32 -7.96
N TYR A 140 14.01 -10.60 -7.71
CA TYR A 140 13.72 -11.16 -6.39
C TYR A 140 14.66 -10.60 -5.33
N ARG A 141 15.95 -10.47 -5.66
CA ARG A 141 16.94 -9.90 -4.75
C ARG A 141 16.55 -8.49 -4.34
N PHE A 142 16.31 -7.60 -5.29
CA PHE A 142 15.93 -6.21 -4.98
C PHE A 142 14.60 -6.11 -4.25
N ALA A 143 13.64 -6.97 -4.56
CA ALA A 143 12.35 -7.02 -3.88
C ALA A 143 12.47 -7.55 -2.44
N CYS A 144 13.38 -8.49 -2.15
CA CYS A 144 13.46 -9.13 -0.84
C CYS A 144 14.54 -8.56 0.10
N GLU A 145 15.66 -8.07 -0.41
CA GLU A 145 16.73 -7.49 0.42
C GLU A 145 16.22 -6.30 1.27
N THR A 146 15.33 -5.49 0.73
CA THR A 146 14.73 -4.38 1.49
C THR A 146 13.89 -4.87 2.65
N ARG A 147 13.14 -5.96 2.46
CA ARG A 147 12.35 -6.56 3.56
C ARG A 147 13.24 -6.91 4.74
N GLU A 148 14.36 -7.60 4.50
CA GLU A 148 15.29 -7.98 5.56
C GLU A 148 15.87 -6.76 6.28
N ALA A 149 16.25 -5.72 5.54
CA ALA A 149 16.78 -4.49 6.12
C ALA A 149 15.73 -3.75 6.97
N LEU A 150 14.48 -3.66 6.48
CA LEU A 150 13.37 -3.04 7.22
C LEU A 150 13.00 -3.85 8.47
N GLU A 151 12.94 -5.18 8.37
CA GLU A 151 12.68 -6.05 9.52
C GLU A 151 13.80 -6.00 10.56
N GLY A 152 15.03 -5.70 10.15
CA GLY A 152 16.14 -5.41 11.06
C GLY A 152 15.91 -4.16 11.92
N ILE A 153 15.10 -3.21 11.43
CA ILE A 153 14.74 -1.98 12.13
C ILE A 153 13.46 -2.14 12.93
N PHE A 154 12.39 -2.64 12.29
CA PHE A 154 11.02 -2.63 12.82
C PHE A 154 10.61 -3.95 13.49
N GLY A 155 11.45 -4.98 13.40
CA GLY A 155 11.20 -6.29 13.95
C GLY A 155 10.89 -7.36 12.90
N LYS A 156 11.29 -8.59 13.19
CA LYS A 156 11.08 -9.72 12.29
C LYS A 156 9.58 -9.97 12.06
N GLY A 157 9.18 -10.12 10.81
CA GLY A 157 7.79 -10.35 10.40
C GLY A 157 6.91 -9.09 10.41
N SER A 158 7.50 -7.89 10.61
CA SER A 158 6.75 -6.62 10.58
C SER A 158 6.40 -6.17 9.15
N VAL A 159 7.16 -6.61 8.13
CA VAL A 159 6.96 -6.21 6.74
C VAL A 159 6.14 -7.29 6.02
N LYS A 160 4.83 -7.08 5.96
CA LYS A 160 3.86 -8.06 5.44
C LYS A 160 3.45 -7.81 3.99
N SER A 161 3.63 -6.59 3.49
CA SER A 161 3.15 -6.15 2.18
C SER A 161 4.27 -5.65 1.28
N PHE A 162 4.04 -5.76 -0.02
CA PHE A 162 4.93 -5.26 -1.07
C PHE A 162 4.21 -4.25 -1.95
N VAL A 163 4.94 -3.24 -2.40
CA VAL A 163 4.45 -2.22 -3.32
C VAL A 163 5.38 -2.11 -4.51
N TRP A 164 4.82 -2.22 -5.71
CA TRP A 164 5.59 -2.12 -6.93
C TRP A 164 6.18 -0.71 -7.12
N PRO A 165 7.50 -0.58 -7.35
CA PRO A 165 8.05 0.66 -7.88
C PRO A 165 7.49 0.95 -9.27
N TYR A 166 7.13 2.19 -9.55
CA TYR A 166 6.55 2.68 -10.79
C TYR A 166 5.25 2.01 -11.20
N ARG A 167 5.24 0.69 -11.48
CA ARG A 167 4.04 -0.06 -11.92
C ARG A 167 4.24 -1.55 -11.73
N GLU A 168 3.12 -2.24 -11.62
CA GLU A 168 3.08 -3.69 -11.69
C GLU A 168 3.61 -4.18 -13.04
N GLN A 169 4.40 -5.23 -12.99
CA GLN A 169 4.90 -5.92 -14.16
C GLN A 169 4.12 -7.22 -14.37
N ASN A 170 3.78 -7.51 -15.63
CA ASN A 170 3.17 -8.78 -16.01
C ASN A 170 4.24 -9.88 -16.03
N ASN A 171 4.76 -10.24 -14.88
CA ASN A 171 5.77 -11.27 -14.72
C ASN A 171 5.33 -12.27 -13.65
N GLU A 172 4.72 -13.37 -14.10
CA GLU A 172 4.21 -14.42 -13.21
C GLU A 172 5.31 -14.99 -12.30
N ALA A 173 6.51 -15.20 -12.81
CA ALA A 173 7.60 -15.78 -12.02
C ALA A 173 8.06 -14.85 -10.87
N LEU A 174 8.08 -13.55 -11.11
CA LEU A 174 8.36 -12.57 -10.05
C LEU A 174 7.19 -12.50 -9.06
N PHE A 175 5.97 -12.43 -9.56
CA PHE A 175 4.77 -12.42 -8.74
C PHE A 175 4.70 -13.64 -7.83
N ASP A 176 4.87 -14.85 -8.38
CA ASP A 176 4.94 -16.08 -7.61
C ASP A 176 6.05 -16.06 -6.56
N SER A 177 7.20 -15.45 -6.89
CA SER A 177 8.30 -15.29 -5.94
C SER A 177 7.93 -14.39 -4.77
N LEU A 178 7.19 -13.31 -5.00
CA LEU A 178 6.70 -12.42 -3.94
C LEU A 178 5.64 -13.12 -3.06
N VAL A 179 4.73 -13.86 -3.68
CA VAL A 179 3.74 -14.68 -2.96
C VAL A 179 4.46 -15.74 -2.10
N ASN A 180 5.44 -16.45 -2.68
CA ASN A 180 6.23 -17.47 -1.98
C ASN A 180 7.12 -16.88 -0.87
N ALA A 181 7.52 -15.61 -0.99
CA ALA A 181 8.21 -14.88 0.08
C ALA A 181 7.27 -14.55 1.26
N GLY A 182 5.97 -14.80 1.13
CA GLY A 182 4.99 -14.64 2.18
C GLY A 182 4.49 -13.21 2.36
N TYR A 183 4.50 -12.41 1.30
CA TYR A 183 3.74 -11.16 1.29
C TYR A 183 2.24 -11.47 1.25
N ASN A 184 1.48 -10.83 2.12
CA ASN A 184 0.03 -11.04 2.22
C ASN A 184 -0.77 -10.05 1.37
N SER A 185 -0.12 -9.02 0.88
CA SER A 185 -0.70 -8.08 -0.08
C SER A 185 0.37 -7.44 -0.98
N ILE A 186 0.01 -7.19 -2.22
CA ILE A 186 0.87 -6.54 -3.21
C ILE A 186 0.08 -5.41 -3.86
N ARG A 187 0.53 -4.17 -3.62
CA ARG A 187 -0.10 -3.00 -4.20
C ARG A 187 0.54 -2.67 -5.54
N LYS A 188 -0.29 -2.57 -6.57
CA LYS A 188 0.12 -1.99 -7.84
C LYS A 188 0.11 -0.46 -7.75
N THR A 189 0.95 0.19 -8.53
CA THR A 189 0.94 1.65 -8.62
C THR A 189 -0.17 2.14 -9.53
N GLY A 190 -0.75 3.28 -9.13
CA GLY A 190 -1.51 4.14 -10.01
C GLY A 190 -2.92 3.68 -10.33
N ALA A 191 -3.88 4.03 -9.48
CA ALA A 191 -5.15 4.44 -10.05
C ALA A 191 -4.92 5.80 -10.73
N LEU A 192 -4.96 5.83 -12.05
CA LEU A 192 -5.10 7.08 -12.78
C LEU A 192 -6.56 7.53 -12.62
N GLY A 193 -6.85 8.24 -11.54
CA GLY A 193 -8.19 8.74 -11.25
C GLY A 193 -8.79 8.17 -9.97
N SER A 194 -9.80 8.83 -9.46
CA SER A 194 -10.62 8.35 -8.35
C SER A 194 -11.37 7.09 -8.76
N SER A 195 -11.17 5.99 -8.01
CA SER A 195 -12.10 4.87 -8.09
C SER A 195 -13.30 5.19 -7.21
N THR A 196 -14.50 5.15 -7.79
CA THR A 196 -15.76 5.21 -7.04
C THR A 196 -16.15 3.87 -6.44
N GLU A 197 -15.32 2.85 -6.63
CA GLU A 197 -15.46 1.54 -6.01
C GLU A 197 -14.79 1.58 -4.64
N PHE A 198 -15.58 1.54 -3.59
CA PHE A 198 -15.11 1.60 -2.20
C PHE A 198 -15.22 0.24 -1.48
N ASP A 199 -15.38 -0.83 -2.22
CA ASP A 199 -15.32 -2.17 -1.66
C ASP A 199 -13.89 -2.57 -1.29
N LEU A 200 -13.75 -3.47 -0.34
CA LEU A 200 -12.46 -4.10 -0.07
C LEU A 200 -11.99 -4.84 -1.33
N PRO A 201 -10.68 -4.81 -1.65
CA PRO A 201 -10.17 -5.47 -2.83
C PRO A 201 -10.47 -6.98 -2.80
N GLU A 202 -11.08 -7.51 -3.85
CA GLU A 202 -11.27 -8.96 -4.01
C GLU A 202 -9.94 -9.69 -4.11
N ASP A 203 -8.99 -9.09 -4.84
CA ASP A 203 -7.62 -9.59 -5.01
C ASP A 203 -6.62 -8.64 -4.35
N ARG A 204 -6.12 -9.02 -3.18
CA ARG A 204 -5.13 -8.26 -2.43
C ARG A 204 -3.73 -8.31 -3.03
N MET A 205 -3.51 -9.19 -3.99
CA MET A 205 -2.24 -9.29 -4.68
C MET A 205 -2.15 -8.34 -5.87
N HIS A 206 -3.27 -7.70 -6.26
CA HIS A 206 -3.36 -6.77 -7.39
C HIS A 206 -4.19 -5.51 -7.06
N TRP A 207 -4.21 -5.09 -5.80
CA TRP A 207 -5.02 -3.95 -5.37
C TRP A 207 -4.37 -2.60 -5.64
N SER A 208 -5.16 -1.54 -5.55
CA SER A 208 -4.73 -0.14 -5.66
C SER A 208 -5.55 0.75 -4.72
N TYR A 209 -5.16 2.02 -4.63
CA TYR A 209 -5.81 3.02 -3.80
C TYR A 209 -6.92 3.78 -4.56
N ASN A 210 -7.80 4.49 -3.82
CA ASN A 210 -8.95 5.21 -4.36
C ASN A 210 -8.61 6.65 -4.77
N ALA A 211 -7.70 7.33 -4.06
CA ALA A 211 -7.41 8.74 -4.25
C ALA A 211 -5.90 9.04 -4.27
N VAL A 212 -5.54 10.16 -4.87
CA VAL A 212 -4.20 10.78 -4.85
C VAL A 212 -4.30 12.18 -4.23
N ALA A 213 -3.18 12.87 -4.02
CA ALA A 213 -3.17 14.21 -3.41
C ALA A 213 -4.18 15.19 -4.04
N LYS A 214 -4.30 15.17 -5.38
CA LYS A 214 -5.20 16.07 -6.13
C LYS A 214 -6.68 15.73 -5.99
N THR A 215 -7.02 14.50 -5.72
CA THR A 215 -8.42 14.01 -5.64
C THR A 215 -8.83 13.66 -4.21
N LEU A 216 -7.96 13.87 -3.22
CA LEU A 216 -8.17 13.43 -1.84
C LEU A 216 -9.50 13.90 -1.26
N LEU A 217 -9.77 15.21 -1.32
CA LEU A 217 -10.99 15.78 -0.74
C LEU A 217 -12.25 15.37 -1.50
N SER A 218 -12.22 15.44 -2.83
CA SER A 218 -13.39 15.09 -3.66
C SER A 218 -13.76 13.61 -3.53
N THR A 219 -12.76 12.71 -3.60
CA THR A 219 -13.02 11.27 -3.47
C THR A 219 -13.45 10.89 -2.05
N MET A 220 -12.90 11.57 -1.03
CA MET A 220 -13.34 11.34 0.34
C MET A 220 -14.77 11.85 0.58
N GLU A 221 -15.20 12.94 -0.08
CA GLU A 221 -16.58 13.41 -0.02
C GLU A 221 -17.54 12.42 -0.70
N GLU A 222 -17.14 11.84 -1.84
CA GLU A 222 -17.89 10.74 -2.47
C GLU A 222 -18.00 9.54 -1.53
N TYR A 223 -16.90 9.16 -0.87
CA TYR A 223 -16.89 8.07 0.10
C TYR A 223 -17.75 8.34 1.32
N GLU A 224 -17.72 9.56 1.88
CA GLU A 224 -18.59 9.96 3.01
C GLU A 224 -20.07 9.76 2.68
N ASN A 225 -20.46 10.12 1.44
CA ASN A 225 -21.84 10.06 0.96
C ASN A 225 -22.21 8.74 0.26
N PHE A 226 -21.29 7.77 0.20
CA PHE A 226 -21.55 6.49 -0.43
C PHE A 226 -22.61 5.70 0.36
N ASP A 227 -23.59 5.15 -0.35
CA ASP A 227 -24.72 4.45 0.25
C ASP A 227 -24.27 3.17 0.98
N ASP A 228 -24.87 2.94 2.16
CA ASP A 228 -24.66 1.71 2.93
C ASP A 228 -25.42 0.55 2.29
N ASP A 229 -24.70 -0.32 1.58
CA ASP A 229 -25.20 -1.58 1.02
C ASP A 229 -25.09 -2.76 1.99
N GLY A 230 -24.65 -2.49 3.23
CA GLY A 230 -24.44 -3.50 4.27
C GLY A 230 -23.04 -4.09 4.30
N ASN A 231 -22.18 -3.81 3.31
CA ASN A 231 -20.82 -4.31 3.23
C ASN A 231 -19.81 -3.38 3.93
N LEU A 232 -18.64 -3.93 4.26
CA LEU A 232 -17.51 -3.14 4.73
C LEU A 232 -16.93 -2.35 3.56
N LYS A 233 -16.56 -1.09 3.81
CA LYS A 233 -16.04 -0.17 2.80
C LYS A 233 -14.62 0.27 3.13
N PHE A 234 -13.85 0.52 2.09
CA PHE A 234 -12.42 0.80 2.13
C PHE A 234 -12.09 2.08 1.40
N PHE A 235 -11.53 3.05 2.10
CA PHE A 235 -10.93 4.24 1.51
C PHE A 235 -9.45 4.27 1.81
N CYS A 236 -8.65 4.25 0.76
CA CYS A 236 -7.21 4.37 0.83
C CYS A 236 -6.73 5.44 -0.14
N PHE A 237 -6.00 6.44 0.33
CA PHE A 237 -5.31 7.33 -0.58
C PHE A 237 -3.81 6.97 -0.67
N GLY A 238 -3.29 6.98 -1.90
CA GLY A 238 -1.93 6.59 -2.21
C GLY A 238 -1.19 7.71 -2.92
N VAL A 239 -0.04 8.11 -2.37
CA VAL A 239 0.79 9.20 -2.91
C VAL A 239 2.20 9.09 -2.36
N HIS A 240 3.11 9.91 -2.91
CA HIS A 240 4.32 10.26 -2.18
C HIS A 240 4.04 11.48 -1.29
N SER A 241 4.61 11.54 -0.11
CA SER A 241 4.41 12.69 0.79
C SER A 241 4.86 14.01 0.16
N TYR A 242 5.88 13.99 -0.72
CA TYR A 242 6.32 15.16 -1.48
C TYR A 242 5.36 15.61 -2.60
N ASP A 243 4.38 14.78 -2.98
CA ASP A 243 3.35 15.18 -3.95
C ASP A 243 2.50 16.33 -3.40
N PHE A 244 2.28 16.37 -2.10
CA PHE A 244 1.57 17.49 -1.45
C PHE A 244 2.34 18.82 -1.55
N GLU A 245 3.68 18.78 -1.59
CA GLU A 245 4.50 19.97 -1.85
C GLU A 245 4.50 20.34 -3.34
N ARG A 246 4.76 19.37 -4.20
CA ARG A 246 4.81 19.57 -5.66
C ARG A 246 3.50 20.10 -6.22
N ASP A 247 2.38 19.60 -5.72
CA ASP A 247 1.04 19.90 -6.22
C ASP A 247 0.33 20.99 -5.37
N GLU A 248 1.04 21.60 -4.40
CA GLU A 248 0.52 22.65 -3.50
C GLU A 248 -0.74 22.20 -2.73
N LYS A 249 -0.75 20.96 -2.18
CA LYS A 249 -1.90 20.29 -1.57
C LYS A 249 -1.81 20.07 -0.05
N TRP A 250 -0.90 20.75 0.63
CA TRP A 250 -0.80 20.64 2.11
C TRP A 250 -2.04 21.15 2.84
N ASP A 251 -2.67 22.19 2.32
CA ASP A 251 -3.92 22.72 2.89
C ASP A 251 -5.08 21.74 2.70
N ASP A 252 -5.14 21.06 1.54
CA ASP A 252 -6.14 20.00 1.28
C ASP A 252 -5.95 18.83 2.26
N LEU A 253 -4.70 18.43 2.55
CA LEU A 253 -4.40 17.39 3.54
C LEU A 253 -4.79 17.83 4.96
N ALA A 254 -4.51 19.09 5.32
CA ALA A 254 -4.90 19.63 6.62
C ALA A 254 -6.42 19.71 6.78
N GLU A 255 -7.14 20.10 5.73
CA GLU A 255 -8.60 20.11 5.68
C GLU A 255 -9.17 18.69 5.79
N PHE A 256 -8.63 17.75 5.03
CA PHE A 256 -8.98 16.32 5.12
C PHE A 256 -8.83 15.82 6.57
N ALA A 257 -7.66 16.03 7.15
CA ALA A 257 -7.38 15.58 8.51
C ALA A 257 -8.31 16.24 9.55
N LYS A 258 -8.63 17.52 9.38
CA LYS A 258 -9.56 18.25 10.26
C LYS A 258 -11.00 17.76 10.12
N LYS A 259 -11.46 17.52 8.89
CA LYS A 259 -12.86 17.15 8.61
C LYS A 259 -13.14 15.68 8.92
N TYR A 260 -12.18 14.81 8.63
CA TYR A 260 -12.38 13.36 8.63
C TYR A 260 -11.57 12.61 9.71
N GLY A 261 -10.66 13.26 10.42
CA GLY A 261 -9.92 12.66 11.53
C GLY A 261 -10.65 12.74 12.87
N ASN A 262 -10.26 11.88 13.84
CA ASN A 262 -10.84 11.78 15.17
C ASN A 262 -12.38 11.57 15.17
N ARG A 263 -12.88 10.78 14.23
CA ARG A 263 -14.29 10.38 14.10
C ARG A 263 -14.43 8.84 14.15
N PRO A 264 -14.04 8.18 15.25
CA PRO A 264 -14.02 6.70 15.32
C PRO A 264 -15.43 6.08 15.28
N GLU A 265 -16.49 6.87 15.47
CA GLU A 265 -17.87 6.47 15.27
C GLU A 265 -18.27 6.35 13.79
N ASP A 266 -17.56 7.06 12.90
CA ASP A 266 -17.83 7.07 11.47
C ASP A 266 -16.83 6.22 10.69
N TYR A 267 -15.56 6.20 11.13
CA TYR A 267 -14.47 5.57 10.39
C TYR A 267 -13.59 4.68 11.28
N TYR A 268 -13.23 3.53 10.76
CA TYR A 268 -12.15 2.70 11.30
C TYR A 268 -10.82 3.14 10.71
N TYR A 269 -9.98 3.80 11.53
CA TYR A 269 -8.63 4.18 11.14
C TYR A 269 -7.69 3.04 11.48
N ALA A 270 -7.05 2.48 10.46
CA ALA A 270 -6.14 1.35 10.61
C ALA A 270 -5.12 1.33 9.48
N THR A 271 -4.09 0.52 9.63
CA THR A 271 -3.14 0.25 8.55
C THR A 271 -3.79 -0.62 7.47
N VAL A 272 -3.19 -0.69 6.30
CA VAL A 272 -3.71 -1.54 5.20
C VAL A 272 -3.75 -3.00 5.64
N SER A 273 -2.68 -3.51 6.26
CA SER A 273 -2.65 -4.90 6.74
C SER A 273 -3.67 -5.16 7.84
N ASP A 274 -3.91 -4.22 8.77
CA ASP A 274 -4.93 -4.41 9.82
C ASP A 274 -6.33 -4.55 9.22
N ILE A 275 -6.65 -3.75 8.19
CA ILE A 275 -7.96 -3.83 7.50
C ILE A 275 -8.10 -5.17 6.79
N PHE A 276 -7.06 -5.62 6.09
CA PHE A 276 -7.08 -6.89 5.39
C PHE A 276 -7.11 -8.11 6.33
N GLU A 277 -6.36 -8.07 7.42
CA GLU A 277 -6.42 -9.11 8.47
C GLU A 277 -7.79 -9.15 9.15
N TYR A 278 -8.43 -8.00 9.33
CA TYR A 278 -9.81 -7.96 9.85
C TYR A 278 -10.80 -8.60 8.86
N GLU A 279 -10.66 -8.32 7.57
CA GLU A 279 -11.47 -8.95 6.53
C GLU A 279 -11.26 -10.47 6.48
N ASP A 280 -10.02 -10.97 6.66
CA ASP A 280 -9.75 -12.41 6.76
C ASP A 280 -10.47 -13.04 7.94
N ALA A 281 -10.44 -12.36 9.08
CA ALA A 281 -11.18 -12.80 10.26
C ALA A 281 -12.69 -12.85 10.02
N VAL A 282 -13.22 -11.88 9.26
CA VAL A 282 -14.63 -11.88 8.83
C VAL A 282 -14.94 -13.05 7.87
N LYS A 283 -14.05 -13.30 6.91
CA LYS A 283 -14.21 -14.44 5.97
C LYS A 283 -14.13 -15.80 6.65
N ALA A 284 -13.40 -15.88 7.76
CA ALA A 284 -13.29 -17.10 8.58
C ALA A 284 -14.49 -17.31 9.54
N LEU A 285 -15.44 -16.35 9.59
CA LEU A 285 -16.63 -16.44 10.42
C LEU A 285 -17.55 -17.54 9.90
N GLU A 286 -17.94 -18.47 10.78
CA GLU A 286 -18.88 -19.53 10.47
C GLU A 286 -20.25 -19.16 11.05
N ILE A 287 -21.28 -19.18 10.22
CA ILE A 287 -22.66 -18.89 10.62
C ILE A 287 -23.49 -20.16 10.39
N THR A 288 -24.03 -20.72 11.47
CA THR A 288 -24.90 -21.91 11.46
C THR A 288 -26.34 -21.51 11.79
N ASP A 289 -27.23 -22.47 11.84
CA ASP A 289 -28.63 -22.25 12.27
C ASP A 289 -28.77 -21.87 13.75
N THR A 290 -27.78 -22.20 14.58
CA THR A 290 -27.83 -22.09 16.04
C THR A 290 -26.80 -21.16 16.65
N GLU A 291 -25.72 -20.86 15.94
CA GLU A 291 -24.64 -20.05 16.47
C GLU A 291 -23.80 -19.38 15.39
N VAL A 292 -23.05 -18.35 15.79
CA VAL A 292 -21.99 -17.70 15.03
C VAL A 292 -20.67 -18.04 15.70
N ILE A 293 -19.68 -18.55 14.93
CA ILE A 293 -18.38 -19.01 15.43
C ILE A 293 -17.29 -18.14 14.83
N ASN A 294 -16.47 -17.53 15.67
CA ASN A 294 -15.28 -16.81 15.28
C ASN A 294 -14.06 -17.73 15.45
N ASN A 295 -13.53 -18.22 14.31
CA ASN A 295 -12.34 -19.09 14.28
C ASN A 295 -11.03 -18.30 14.10
N SER A 296 -11.06 -16.97 14.22
CA SER A 296 -9.92 -16.10 14.03
C SER A 296 -9.29 -15.63 15.35
N ASP A 297 -8.14 -14.98 15.24
CA ASP A 297 -7.42 -14.32 16.34
C ASP A 297 -7.83 -12.84 16.53
N LYS A 298 -8.89 -12.38 15.88
CA LYS A 298 -9.41 -11.00 15.96
C LYS A 298 -10.77 -10.98 16.64
N THR A 299 -11.02 -9.98 17.46
CA THR A 299 -12.39 -9.70 17.96
C THR A 299 -13.25 -9.13 16.84
N LEU A 300 -14.37 -9.77 16.52
CA LEU A 300 -15.30 -9.33 15.49
C LEU A 300 -16.47 -8.52 16.07
N TYR A 301 -16.89 -7.50 15.34
CA TYR A 301 -17.99 -6.60 15.70
C TYR A 301 -19.21 -6.94 14.85
N LEU A 302 -20.21 -7.58 15.48
CA LEU A 302 -21.38 -8.11 14.81
C LEU A 302 -22.65 -7.51 15.40
N LYS A 303 -23.66 -7.30 14.56
CA LYS A 303 -25.01 -7.01 15.01
C LYS A 303 -25.87 -8.22 14.66
N ILE A 304 -26.35 -8.93 15.68
CA ILE A 304 -27.11 -10.16 15.53
C ILE A 304 -28.54 -9.89 16.00
N ASN A 305 -29.50 -10.03 15.10
CA ASN A 305 -30.91 -9.73 15.37
C ASN A 305 -31.15 -8.33 15.98
N GLY A 306 -30.29 -7.36 15.62
CA GLY A 306 -30.37 -5.99 16.13
C GLY A 306 -29.50 -5.72 17.37
N GLU A 307 -28.94 -6.73 18.04
CA GLU A 307 -28.08 -6.60 19.20
C GLU A 307 -26.61 -6.52 18.82
N ARG A 308 -25.85 -5.61 19.40
CA ARG A 308 -24.40 -5.43 19.18
C ARG A 308 -23.59 -6.44 20.00
N ILE A 309 -22.86 -7.32 19.33
CA ILE A 309 -22.05 -8.37 19.92
C ILE A 309 -20.58 -8.18 19.52
N LYS A 310 -19.68 -8.11 20.51
CA LYS A 310 -18.24 -8.25 20.31
C LYS A 310 -17.89 -9.72 20.46
N LEU A 311 -17.76 -10.42 19.35
CA LEU A 311 -17.42 -11.84 19.33
C LEU A 311 -15.88 -11.97 19.43
N ARG A 312 -15.42 -12.46 20.58
CA ARG A 312 -13.99 -12.59 20.86
C ARG A 312 -13.33 -13.62 19.95
N GLU A 313 -12.00 -13.59 19.97
CA GLU A 313 -11.15 -14.57 19.31
C GLU A 313 -11.52 -15.98 19.74
N ASN A 314 -11.55 -16.92 18.80
CA ASN A 314 -11.80 -18.35 19.03
C ASN A 314 -13.00 -18.62 19.96
N SER A 315 -14.12 -17.93 19.72
CA SER A 315 -15.34 -18.05 20.53
C SER A 315 -16.59 -18.15 19.67
N SER A 316 -17.72 -18.57 20.28
CA SER A 316 -19.01 -18.61 19.62
C SER A 316 -20.10 -17.85 20.39
N PHE A 317 -21.16 -17.48 19.68
CA PHE A 317 -22.36 -16.86 20.22
C PHE A 317 -23.58 -17.63 19.71
N ALA A 318 -24.36 -18.22 20.64
CA ALA A 318 -25.60 -18.95 20.32
C ALA A 318 -26.78 -17.96 20.11
N PHE A 319 -27.66 -18.29 19.14
CA PHE A 319 -28.85 -17.48 18.79
C PHE A 319 -30.00 -17.66 19.76
#